data_090d8f94436c19c101922929305bdc61
#
_entry.id   090d8f94436c19c101922929305bdc61
#
_cell.length_a   1.000
_cell.length_b   1.000
_cell.length_c   1.000
_cell.angle_alpha   90.00
_cell.angle_beta   90.00
_cell.angle_gamma   90.00
#
_symmetry.space_group_name_H-M   'P 1'
#
loop_
_entity.id
_entity.type
_entity.pdbx_description
1 polymer ?
#
loop_
_entity_poly.entity_id
_entity_poly.type
_entity_poly.pdbx_seq_one_letter_code
_entity_poly.pdbx_strand_id
1 'polypeptide(L)'
;MPTNVNSRLAGFYKLPLETRLDLIQQQIPLSDEEARGLGEGTSLSLEQAGHMTENTVGLYALPLGIATNFRINGRDVLIPMVIEEPSVIAGASLAAKLVRAGGGFEAETDDPVMIGQIQLVGLSDVAAAHNQVLAHKDKLMQLANAVDPVLVRLGGGARDIRARALETHKGPMLIVHLHFDVRDAMGANAVNTACERLAPVLASITGGQAY
;
A
#
# COMPACT_ATOMS: atom_id res chain seq x y z
N MET A 1 -19.21 7.67 -2.56
CA MET A 1 -19.43 6.25 -2.18
C MET A 1 -20.91 6.04 -1.94
N PRO A 2 -21.51 4.92 -2.34
CA PRO A 2 -22.91 4.67 -2.07
C PRO A 2 -23.14 4.68 -0.56
N THR A 3 -24.14 5.44 -0.12
CA THR A 3 -24.39 5.73 1.30
C THR A 3 -25.19 4.64 2.02
N ASN A 4 -25.48 3.52 1.38
CA ASN A 4 -26.43 2.54 1.92
C ASN A 4 -26.06 1.08 1.60
N VAL A 5 -24.80 0.69 1.81
CA VAL A 5 -24.40 -0.72 1.71
C VAL A 5 -24.95 -1.48 2.92
N ASN A 6 -25.59 -2.65 2.67
CA ASN A 6 -25.98 -3.59 3.70
C ASN A 6 -25.09 -4.84 3.64
N SER A 7 -24.20 -5.01 4.59
CA SER A 7 -23.30 -6.16 4.64
C SER A 7 -23.94 -7.42 5.26
N ARG A 8 -25.16 -7.33 5.82
CA ARG A 8 -25.91 -8.47 6.39
C ARG A 8 -26.69 -9.22 5.32
N LEU A 9 -25.99 -10.02 4.54
CA LEU A 9 -26.58 -10.82 3.46
C LEU A 9 -26.87 -12.26 3.97
N ALA A 10 -27.97 -12.43 4.68
CA ALA A 10 -28.35 -13.74 5.24
C ALA A 10 -28.57 -14.78 4.13
N GLY A 11 -27.89 -15.92 4.23
CA GLY A 11 -28.01 -16.99 3.24
C GLY A 11 -27.34 -16.72 1.89
N PHE A 12 -26.55 -15.67 1.75
CA PHE A 12 -25.87 -15.28 0.51
C PHE A 12 -25.14 -16.45 -0.17
N TYR A 13 -24.45 -17.27 0.59
CA TYR A 13 -23.73 -18.46 0.10
C TYR A 13 -24.63 -19.55 -0.50
N LYS A 14 -25.94 -19.54 -0.24
CA LYS A 14 -26.92 -20.48 -0.77
C LYS A 14 -27.51 -20.06 -2.11
N LEU A 15 -27.31 -18.79 -2.48
CA LEU A 15 -27.85 -18.24 -3.71
C LEU A 15 -27.06 -18.72 -4.94
N PRO A 16 -27.67 -18.83 -6.12
CA PRO A 16 -26.96 -18.99 -7.39
C PRO A 16 -25.95 -17.88 -7.62
N LEU A 17 -24.88 -18.15 -8.37
CA LEU A 17 -23.80 -17.18 -8.65
C LEU A 17 -24.33 -15.88 -9.26
N GLU A 18 -25.20 -15.99 -10.26
CA GLU A 18 -25.82 -14.84 -10.93
C GLU A 18 -26.55 -13.95 -9.92
N THR A 19 -27.41 -14.54 -9.07
CA THR A 19 -28.14 -13.80 -8.04
C THR A 19 -27.21 -13.13 -7.03
N ARG A 20 -26.04 -13.75 -6.71
CA ARG A 20 -25.06 -13.12 -5.81
C ARG A 20 -24.46 -11.86 -6.46
N LEU A 21 -24.12 -11.95 -7.74
CA LEU A 21 -23.53 -10.83 -8.48
C LEU A 21 -24.55 -9.69 -8.60
N ASP A 22 -25.81 -9.98 -8.93
CA ASP A 22 -26.90 -8.99 -8.98
C ASP A 22 -27.08 -8.25 -7.64
N LEU A 23 -27.05 -8.99 -6.53
CA LEU A 23 -27.15 -8.40 -5.20
C LEU A 23 -25.97 -7.48 -4.87
N ILE A 24 -24.77 -7.82 -5.32
CA ILE A 24 -23.60 -6.96 -5.13
C ILE A 24 -23.72 -5.72 -6.01
N GLN A 25 -24.12 -5.88 -7.27
CA GLN A 25 -24.31 -4.75 -8.22
C GLN A 25 -25.37 -3.75 -7.73
N GLN A 26 -26.38 -4.20 -7.02
CA GLN A 26 -27.39 -3.31 -6.41
C GLN A 26 -26.82 -2.45 -5.26
N GLN A 27 -25.71 -2.84 -4.65
CA GLN A 27 -25.14 -2.17 -3.48
C GLN A 27 -23.89 -1.34 -3.77
N ILE A 28 -23.18 -1.67 -4.84
CA ILE A 28 -21.96 -0.96 -5.24
C ILE A 28 -22.07 -0.54 -6.71
N PRO A 29 -21.45 0.57 -7.11
CA PRO A 29 -21.49 1.06 -8.49
C PRO A 29 -20.59 0.21 -9.41
N LEU A 30 -21.07 -0.96 -9.81
CA LEU A 30 -20.49 -1.76 -10.90
C LEU A 30 -21.25 -1.50 -12.18
N SER A 31 -20.52 -1.19 -13.25
CA SER A 31 -21.09 -1.18 -14.60
C SER A 31 -21.47 -2.60 -15.05
N ASP A 32 -22.33 -2.69 -16.06
CA ASP A 32 -22.70 -3.97 -16.64
C ASP A 32 -21.52 -4.70 -17.27
N GLU A 33 -20.53 -3.97 -17.76
CA GLU A 33 -19.28 -4.52 -18.30
C GLU A 33 -18.42 -5.15 -17.19
N GLU A 34 -18.23 -4.44 -16.07
CA GLU A 34 -17.51 -4.95 -14.91
C GLU A 34 -18.19 -6.18 -14.29
N ALA A 35 -19.51 -6.13 -14.14
CA ALA A 35 -20.29 -7.26 -13.63
C ALA A 35 -20.16 -8.49 -14.55
N ARG A 36 -20.24 -8.30 -15.87
CA ARG A 36 -20.04 -9.35 -16.86
C ARG A 36 -18.62 -9.94 -16.78
N GLY A 37 -17.59 -9.08 -16.73
CA GLY A 37 -16.19 -9.50 -16.59
C GLY A 37 -15.96 -10.37 -15.36
N LEU A 38 -16.59 -10.02 -14.22
CA LEU A 38 -16.54 -10.81 -12.99
C LEU A 38 -17.28 -12.15 -13.15
N GLY A 39 -18.46 -12.16 -13.75
CA GLY A 39 -19.28 -13.37 -13.93
C GLY A 39 -18.68 -14.37 -14.91
N GLU A 40 -18.07 -13.89 -15.98
CA GLU A 40 -17.46 -14.70 -17.03
C GLU A 40 -15.98 -15.04 -16.75
N GLY A 41 -15.34 -14.36 -15.79
CA GLY A 41 -13.91 -14.52 -15.51
C GLY A 41 -13.00 -14.03 -16.65
N THR A 42 -13.49 -13.11 -17.49
CA THR A 42 -12.80 -12.64 -18.72
C THR A 42 -12.25 -11.23 -18.62
N SER A 43 -12.16 -10.68 -17.42
CA SER A 43 -11.77 -9.29 -17.18
C SER A 43 -10.29 -8.96 -17.49
N LEU A 44 -9.44 -9.97 -17.71
CA LEU A 44 -8.03 -9.80 -18.06
C LEU A 44 -7.72 -10.58 -19.34
N SER A 45 -7.21 -9.92 -20.38
CA SER A 45 -6.72 -10.57 -21.58
C SER A 45 -5.26 -11.02 -21.45
N LEU A 46 -4.84 -12.00 -22.27
CA LEU A 46 -3.43 -12.42 -22.31
C LEU A 46 -2.49 -11.31 -22.75
N GLU A 47 -2.94 -10.42 -23.62
CA GLU A 47 -2.18 -9.25 -24.06
C GLU A 47 -1.94 -8.29 -22.89
N GLN A 48 -2.99 -7.96 -22.13
CA GLN A 48 -2.87 -7.14 -20.93
C GLN A 48 -1.93 -7.79 -19.91
N ALA A 49 -2.09 -9.10 -19.67
CA ALA A 49 -1.22 -9.83 -18.74
C ALA A 49 0.26 -9.79 -19.16
N GLY A 50 0.53 -9.87 -20.47
CA GLY A 50 1.88 -9.73 -21.01
C GLY A 50 2.53 -8.36 -20.80
N HIS A 51 1.72 -7.31 -20.62
CA HIS A 51 2.21 -5.99 -20.23
C HIS A 51 2.35 -5.81 -18.70
N MET A 52 1.73 -6.68 -17.90
CA MET A 52 1.76 -6.60 -16.45
C MET A 52 2.97 -7.33 -15.84
N THR A 53 3.39 -8.42 -16.46
CA THR A 53 4.52 -9.22 -15.95
C THR A 53 5.30 -9.88 -17.11
N GLU A 54 6.59 -10.08 -16.90
CA GLU A 54 7.52 -10.66 -17.87
C GLU A 54 7.25 -12.16 -18.06
N ASN A 55 7.55 -12.68 -19.25
CA ASN A 55 7.47 -14.11 -19.59
C ASN A 55 6.09 -14.73 -19.35
N THR A 56 5.02 -13.95 -19.46
CA THR A 56 3.63 -14.44 -19.33
C THR A 56 3.36 -15.53 -20.37
N VAL A 57 2.86 -16.69 -19.91
CA VAL A 57 2.47 -17.82 -20.75
C VAL A 57 0.98 -18.15 -20.68
N GLY A 58 0.25 -17.50 -19.74
CA GLY A 58 -1.17 -17.78 -19.51
C GLY A 58 -1.73 -16.99 -18.35
N LEU A 59 -3.01 -17.21 -18.04
CA LEU A 59 -3.71 -16.67 -16.89
C LEU A 59 -3.99 -17.78 -15.89
N TYR A 60 -3.90 -17.46 -14.62
CA TYR A 60 -4.26 -18.35 -13.52
C TYR A 60 -5.41 -17.73 -12.72
N ALA A 61 -6.58 -18.37 -12.80
CA ALA A 61 -7.78 -17.86 -12.15
C ALA A 61 -7.89 -18.33 -10.69
N LEU A 62 -8.23 -17.42 -9.80
CA LEU A 62 -8.59 -17.69 -8.41
C LEU A 62 -10.04 -17.26 -8.14
N PRO A 63 -10.76 -17.98 -7.25
CA PRO A 63 -12.12 -17.57 -6.87
C PRO A 63 -12.11 -16.23 -6.17
N LEU A 64 -12.99 -15.32 -6.61
CA LEU A 64 -13.33 -14.07 -5.92
C LEU A 64 -14.65 -14.25 -5.17
N GLY A 65 -14.63 -14.07 -3.87
CA GLY A 65 -15.84 -14.09 -3.05
C GLY A 65 -15.98 -12.82 -2.22
N ILE A 66 -17.13 -12.67 -1.55
CA ILE A 66 -17.43 -11.52 -0.70
C ILE A 66 -17.60 -11.98 0.74
N ALA A 67 -16.76 -11.50 1.64
CA ALA A 67 -16.98 -11.65 3.06
C ALA A 67 -18.02 -10.62 3.54
N THR A 68 -19.00 -11.12 4.29
CA THR A 68 -20.20 -10.39 4.70
C THR A 68 -20.19 -10.06 6.20
N ASN A 69 -21.21 -9.35 6.68
CA ASN A 69 -21.42 -8.95 8.07
C ASN A 69 -20.44 -7.90 8.63
N PHE A 70 -19.45 -7.45 7.87
CA PHE A 70 -18.51 -6.44 8.35
C PHE A 70 -19.22 -5.12 8.63
N ARG A 71 -18.93 -4.56 9.80
CA ARG A 71 -19.26 -3.20 10.21
C ARG A 71 -18.00 -2.58 10.76
N ILE A 72 -17.49 -1.54 10.09
CA ILE A 72 -16.24 -0.88 10.43
C ILE A 72 -16.53 0.60 10.65
N ASN A 73 -16.13 1.15 11.79
CA ASN A 73 -16.38 2.54 12.18
C ASN A 73 -17.86 2.94 11.98
N GLY A 74 -18.77 2.05 12.40
CA GLY A 74 -20.20 2.28 12.30
C GLY A 74 -20.82 2.08 10.92
N ARG A 75 -20.04 1.76 9.88
CA ARG A 75 -20.50 1.56 8.49
C ARG A 75 -20.49 0.09 8.11
N ASP A 76 -21.50 -0.32 7.36
CA ASP A 76 -21.51 -1.64 6.73
C ASP A 76 -20.60 -1.62 5.49
N VAL A 77 -19.77 -2.65 5.37
CA VAL A 77 -18.87 -2.84 4.24
C VAL A 77 -18.88 -4.28 3.74
N LEU A 78 -18.72 -4.46 2.43
CA LEU A 78 -18.52 -5.75 1.79
C LEU A 78 -17.03 -5.89 1.48
N ILE A 79 -16.42 -7.03 1.87
CA ILE A 79 -14.99 -7.24 1.71
C ILE A 79 -14.74 -8.26 0.60
N PRO A 80 -14.22 -7.84 -0.58
CA PRO A 80 -13.82 -8.77 -1.61
C PRO A 80 -12.58 -9.55 -1.14
N MET A 81 -12.57 -10.86 -1.37
CA MET A 81 -11.47 -11.75 -1.02
C MET A 81 -11.20 -12.72 -2.16
N VAL A 82 -9.95 -12.79 -2.59
CA VAL A 82 -9.46 -13.76 -3.56
C VAL A 82 -8.71 -14.84 -2.80
N ILE A 83 -9.20 -16.08 -2.87
CA ILE A 83 -8.62 -17.20 -2.12
C ILE A 83 -9.02 -18.54 -2.75
N GLU A 84 -8.10 -19.47 -2.83
CA GLU A 84 -8.33 -20.83 -3.31
C GLU A 84 -8.87 -21.78 -2.23
N GLU A 85 -8.64 -21.45 -0.95
CA GLU A 85 -8.95 -22.35 0.16
C GLU A 85 -10.41 -22.23 0.61
N PRO A 86 -11.13 -23.35 0.78
CA PRO A 86 -12.47 -23.36 1.37
C PRO A 86 -12.47 -22.80 2.81
N SER A 87 -13.59 -22.29 3.24
CA SER A 87 -13.87 -21.81 4.60
C SER A 87 -13.23 -20.49 5.03
N VAL A 88 -12.24 -19.93 4.31
CA VAL A 88 -11.60 -18.67 4.69
C VAL A 88 -12.60 -17.51 4.68
N ILE A 89 -13.36 -17.35 3.57
CA ILE A 89 -14.39 -16.31 3.45
C ILE A 89 -15.54 -16.55 4.44
N ALA A 90 -15.91 -17.82 4.64
CA ALA A 90 -16.94 -18.18 5.61
C ALA A 90 -16.50 -17.87 7.06
N GLY A 91 -15.23 -18.17 7.40
CA GLY A 91 -14.63 -17.86 8.69
C GLY A 91 -14.59 -16.35 8.95
N ALA A 92 -14.11 -15.57 7.97
CA ALA A 92 -14.09 -14.11 8.04
C ALA A 92 -15.52 -13.54 8.25
N SER A 93 -16.49 -14.04 7.50
CA SER A 93 -17.90 -13.62 7.62
C SER A 93 -18.53 -13.99 8.96
N LEU A 94 -18.16 -15.15 9.52
CA LEU A 94 -18.61 -15.59 10.85
C LEU A 94 -17.98 -14.72 11.95
N ALA A 95 -16.68 -14.49 11.89
CA ALA A 95 -15.98 -13.60 12.82
C ALA A 95 -16.59 -12.19 12.80
N ALA A 96 -16.81 -11.64 11.60
CA ALA A 96 -17.45 -10.33 11.44
C ALA A 96 -18.86 -10.29 12.03
N LYS A 97 -19.65 -11.38 11.89
CA LYS A 97 -20.98 -11.50 12.51
C LYS A 97 -20.92 -11.46 14.04
N LEU A 98 -19.93 -12.13 14.64
CA LEU A 98 -19.74 -12.13 16.10
C LEU A 98 -19.31 -10.75 16.61
N VAL A 99 -18.32 -10.14 15.96
CA VAL A 99 -17.83 -8.80 16.31
C VAL A 99 -18.93 -7.75 16.13
N ARG A 100 -19.73 -7.87 15.08
CA ARG A 100 -20.88 -6.98 14.82
C ARG A 100 -21.88 -6.96 15.98
N ALA A 101 -22.08 -8.07 16.68
CA ALA A 101 -22.97 -8.15 17.84
C ALA A 101 -22.51 -7.25 18.99
N GLY A 102 -21.19 -6.99 19.08
CA GLY A 102 -20.56 -6.06 20.04
C GLY A 102 -20.40 -4.63 19.53
N GLY A 103 -20.91 -4.29 18.32
CA GLY A 103 -20.82 -2.94 17.76
C GLY A 103 -20.08 -2.85 16.43
N GLY A 104 -19.23 -3.81 16.09
CA GLY A 104 -18.42 -3.86 14.89
C GLY A 104 -16.93 -3.67 15.19
N PHE A 105 -16.17 -3.40 14.15
CA PHE A 105 -14.74 -3.09 14.24
C PHE A 105 -14.54 -1.58 14.33
N GLU A 106 -13.55 -1.17 15.11
CA GLU A 106 -12.96 0.16 15.07
C GLU A 106 -11.58 0.04 14.43
N ALA A 107 -11.27 0.91 13.48
CA ALA A 107 -10.02 0.91 12.73
C ALA A 107 -9.53 2.35 12.52
N GLU A 108 -8.26 2.55 12.76
CA GLU A 108 -7.52 3.77 12.48
C GLU A 108 -6.30 3.41 11.63
N THR A 109 -5.85 4.35 10.82
CA THR A 109 -4.65 4.19 9.99
C THR A 109 -3.78 5.43 10.13
N ASP A 110 -2.47 5.23 10.15
CA ASP A 110 -1.52 6.32 9.98
C ASP A 110 -1.54 6.84 8.53
N ASP A 111 -0.90 7.99 8.32
CA ASP A 111 -0.66 8.51 6.97
C ASP A 111 0.17 7.49 6.15
N PRO A 112 -0.01 7.42 4.82
CA PRO A 112 0.67 6.45 3.96
C PRO A 112 2.15 6.83 3.72
N VAL A 113 2.92 6.96 4.81
CA VAL A 113 4.32 7.36 4.80
C VAL A 113 5.22 6.14 4.93
N MET A 114 5.95 5.85 3.87
CA MET A 114 7.02 4.84 3.88
C MET A 114 8.35 5.47 4.33
N ILE A 115 9.22 4.65 4.92
CA ILE A 115 10.55 5.08 5.37
C ILE A 115 11.60 4.43 4.47
N GLY A 116 12.27 5.25 3.65
CA GLY A 116 13.49 4.89 2.97
C GLY A 116 14.70 5.09 3.90
N GLN A 117 15.70 4.20 3.81
CA GLN A 117 16.88 4.25 4.65
C GLN A 117 18.14 4.34 3.80
N ILE A 118 19.01 5.29 4.14
CA ILE A 118 20.34 5.45 3.53
C ILE A 118 21.35 5.35 4.67
N GLN A 119 22.32 4.43 4.52
CA GLN A 119 23.37 4.21 5.48
C GLN A 119 24.64 4.97 5.05
N LEU A 120 25.20 5.78 5.94
CA LEU A 120 26.47 6.48 5.74
C LEU A 120 27.53 5.90 6.68
N VAL A 121 28.65 5.49 6.09
CA VAL A 121 29.80 4.90 6.80
C VAL A 121 31.10 5.63 6.42
N GLY A 122 32.20 5.33 7.12
CA GLY A 122 33.49 5.95 6.87
C GLY A 122 33.51 7.44 7.22
N LEU A 123 32.67 7.86 8.14
CA LEU A 123 32.58 9.24 8.63
C LEU A 123 33.70 9.54 9.62
N SER A 124 34.42 10.64 9.44
CA SER A 124 35.42 11.11 10.37
C SER A 124 34.83 11.70 11.65
N ASP A 125 33.65 12.30 11.54
CA ASP A 125 32.87 12.86 12.65
C ASP A 125 31.38 12.70 12.36
N VAL A 126 30.75 11.74 13.06
CA VAL A 126 29.32 11.42 12.90
C VAL A 126 28.42 12.57 13.37
N ALA A 127 28.82 13.31 14.40
CA ALA A 127 28.04 14.44 14.90
C ALA A 127 28.05 15.60 13.90
N ALA A 128 29.20 15.90 13.32
CA ALA A 128 29.30 16.89 12.25
C ALA A 128 28.49 16.47 11.02
N ALA A 129 28.59 15.20 10.60
CA ALA A 129 27.80 14.65 9.48
C ALA A 129 26.29 14.74 9.74
N HIS A 130 25.83 14.41 10.94
CA HIS A 130 24.44 14.57 11.34
C HIS A 130 23.96 16.02 11.17
N ASN A 131 24.73 16.99 11.68
CA ASN A 131 24.39 18.41 11.55
C ASN A 131 24.36 18.87 10.09
N GLN A 132 25.28 18.37 9.25
CA GLN A 132 25.28 18.65 7.81
C GLN A 132 24.02 18.12 7.12
N VAL A 133 23.58 16.91 7.43
CA VAL A 133 22.32 16.36 6.88
C VAL A 133 21.15 17.25 7.23
N LEU A 134 21.02 17.66 8.51
CA LEU A 134 19.92 18.50 8.96
C LEU A 134 19.98 19.92 8.37
N ALA A 135 21.17 20.50 8.22
CA ALA A 135 21.36 21.81 7.59
C ALA A 135 20.96 21.82 6.09
N HIS A 136 21.02 20.67 5.42
CA HIS A 136 20.67 20.53 4.01
C HIS A 136 19.27 19.91 3.80
N LYS A 137 18.48 19.74 4.85
CA LYS A 137 17.18 19.03 4.84
C LYS A 137 16.27 19.51 3.72
N ASP A 138 16.03 20.81 3.59
CA ASP A 138 15.11 21.37 2.60
C ASP A 138 15.56 21.06 1.16
N LYS A 139 16.85 21.17 0.89
CA LYS A 139 17.42 20.82 -0.41
C LYS A 139 17.30 19.33 -0.72
N LEU A 140 17.54 18.47 0.27
CA LEU A 140 17.37 17.01 0.13
C LEU A 140 15.92 16.65 -0.12
N MET A 141 14.96 17.27 0.58
CA MET A 141 13.54 17.05 0.33
C MET A 141 13.11 17.50 -1.07
N GLN A 142 13.62 18.64 -1.57
CA GLN A 142 13.38 19.07 -2.94
C GLN A 142 13.91 18.07 -3.98
N LEU A 143 15.11 17.52 -3.76
CA LEU A 143 15.69 16.50 -4.62
C LEU A 143 14.89 15.19 -4.62
N ALA A 144 14.41 14.76 -3.45
CA ALA A 144 13.54 13.59 -3.33
C ALA A 144 12.20 13.80 -4.06
N ASN A 145 11.59 14.98 -3.93
CA ASN A 145 10.33 15.31 -4.61
C ASN A 145 10.48 15.44 -6.13
N ALA A 146 11.66 15.73 -6.64
CA ALA A 146 11.90 15.80 -8.07
C ALA A 146 11.87 14.42 -8.77
N VAL A 147 11.89 13.33 -8.01
CA VAL A 147 11.89 11.95 -8.54
C VAL A 147 10.53 11.57 -9.11
N ASP A 148 9.45 11.95 -8.43
CA ASP A 148 8.08 11.66 -8.88
C ASP A 148 7.18 12.91 -8.79
N PRO A 149 7.20 13.76 -9.82
CA PRO A 149 6.35 14.95 -9.85
C PRO A 149 4.86 14.64 -9.92
N VAL A 150 4.47 13.45 -10.38
CA VAL A 150 3.05 13.03 -10.44
C VAL A 150 2.55 12.76 -9.03
N LEU A 151 3.30 11.98 -8.26
CA LEU A 151 2.97 11.68 -6.88
C LEU A 151 2.87 12.97 -6.03
N VAL A 152 3.82 13.90 -6.23
CA VAL A 152 3.81 15.21 -5.54
C VAL A 152 2.55 16.03 -5.89
N ARG A 153 2.12 16.05 -7.15
CA ARG A 153 0.86 16.73 -7.56
C ARG A 153 -0.38 16.10 -6.93
N LEU A 154 -0.34 14.79 -6.65
CA LEU A 154 -1.41 14.08 -5.95
C LEU A 154 -1.36 14.25 -4.42
N GLY A 155 -0.44 15.08 -3.92
CA GLY A 155 -0.31 15.39 -2.50
C GLY A 155 0.61 14.42 -1.73
N GLY A 156 1.36 13.56 -2.42
CA GLY A 156 2.41 12.69 -1.87
C GLY A 156 3.79 13.38 -1.84
N GLY A 157 4.85 12.57 -1.75
CA GLY A 157 6.25 13.01 -1.78
C GLY A 157 6.93 13.04 -0.41
N ALA A 158 8.13 13.62 -0.35
CA ALA A 158 8.94 13.71 0.87
C ALA A 158 8.24 14.55 1.94
N ARG A 159 8.15 13.98 3.15
CA ARG A 159 7.54 14.62 4.34
C ARG A 159 8.56 15.05 5.36
N ASP A 160 9.61 14.24 5.52
CA ASP A 160 10.63 14.51 6.54
C ASP A 160 11.93 13.80 6.19
N ILE A 161 13.04 14.32 6.69
CA ILE A 161 14.34 13.65 6.73
C ILE A 161 14.81 13.67 8.18
N ARG A 162 15.15 12.48 8.69
CA ARG A 162 15.71 12.30 10.02
C ARG A 162 17.06 11.59 9.91
N ALA A 163 17.96 11.91 10.82
CA ALA A 163 19.26 11.28 10.89
C ALA A 163 19.48 10.71 12.30
N ARG A 164 20.08 9.53 12.38
CA ARG A 164 20.38 8.85 13.65
C ARG A 164 21.78 8.26 13.60
N ALA A 165 22.63 8.65 14.53
CA ALA A 165 23.94 8.01 14.75
C ALA A 165 23.74 6.65 15.43
N LEU A 166 24.49 5.65 14.97
CA LEU A 166 24.54 4.31 15.54
C LEU A 166 25.99 3.90 15.76
N GLU A 167 26.27 3.36 16.95
CA GLU A 167 27.52 2.66 17.23
C GLU A 167 27.34 1.19 16.92
N THR A 168 28.20 0.63 16.12
CA THR A 168 28.15 -0.80 15.74
C THR A 168 29.52 -1.46 15.88
N HIS A 169 29.54 -2.79 15.86
CA HIS A 169 30.79 -3.57 15.87
C HIS A 169 31.71 -3.30 14.66
N LYS A 170 31.20 -2.68 13.60
CA LYS A 170 31.95 -2.23 12.41
C LYS A 170 32.32 -0.75 12.45
N GLY A 171 32.07 -0.09 13.57
CA GLY A 171 32.31 1.32 13.77
C GLY A 171 31.02 2.17 13.72
N PRO A 172 31.19 3.48 13.92
CA PRO A 172 30.06 4.41 13.91
C PRO A 172 29.50 4.59 12.50
N MET A 173 28.18 4.78 12.42
CA MET A 173 27.48 5.10 11.17
C MET A 173 26.37 6.09 11.40
N LEU A 174 25.96 6.78 10.35
CA LEU A 174 24.81 7.66 10.35
C LEU A 174 23.72 7.05 9.46
N ILE A 175 22.55 6.84 10.00
CA ILE A 175 21.39 6.37 9.25
C ILE A 175 20.49 7.56 8.96
N VAL A 176 20.24 7.80 7.68
CA VAL A 176 19.32 8.84 7.21
C VAL A 176 18.02 8.20 6.78
N HIS A 177 16.92 8.58 7.40
CA HIS A 177 15.58 8.14 7.07
C HIS A 177 14.87 9.22 6.24
N LEU A 178 14.45 8.84 5.05
CA LEU A 178 13.53 9.62 4.22
C LEU A 178 12.11 9.15 4.50
N HIS A 179 11.29 10.01 5.07
CA HIS A 179 9.86 9.79 5.23
C HIS A 179 9.15 10.27 3.96
N PHE A 180 8.55 9.34 3.21
CA PHE A 180 8.00 9.60 1.89
C PHE A 180 6.55 9.14 1.80
N ASP A 181 5.63 10.07 1.58
CA ASP A 181 4.20 9.80 1.44
C ASP A 181 3.94 9.26 0.03
N VAL A 182 3.51 8.02 -0.02
CA VAL A 182 3.30 7.28 -1.28
C VAL A 182 1.86 7.26 -1.74
N ARG A 183 0.93 7.88 -0.98
CA ARG A 183 -0.51 7.85 -1.28
C ARG A 183 -1.01 6.41 -1.47
N ASP A 184 -1.76 6.18 -2.54
CA ASP A 184 -2.31 4.86 -2.89
C ASP A 184 -1.35 3.99 -3.70
N ALA A 185 -0.12 4.47 -3.98
CA ALA A 185 0.89 3.67 -4.67
C ALA A 185 1.48 2.59 -3.75
N MET A 186 1.93 1.47 -4.34
CA MET A 186 2.74 0.47 -3.62
C MET A 186 4.05 1.08 -3.05
N GLY A 187 4.59 2.08 -3.71
CA GLY A 187 5.57 3.03 -3.18
C GLY A 187 7.04 2.59 -3.20
N ALA A 188 7.35 1.30 -3.26
CA ALA A 188 8.73 0.80 -3.13
C ALA A 188 9.68 1.43 -4.15
N ASN A 189 9.31 1.49 -5.43
CA ASN A 189 10.15 2.08 -6.47
C ASN A 189 10.36 3.59 -6.27
N ALA A 190 9.33 4.33 -5.90
CA ALA A 190 9.43 5.77 -5.66
C ALA A 190 10.38 6.06 -4.49
N VAL A 191 10.26 5.31 -3.39
CA VAL A 191 11.11 5.46 -2.20
C VAL A 191 12.55 5.06 -2.52
N ASN A 192 12.78 3.92 -3.19
CA ASN A 192 14.13 3.48 -3.57
C ASN A 192 14.81 4.49 -4.49
N THR A 193 14.14 4.94 -5.55
CA THR A 193 14.68 5.93 -6.48
C THR A 193 14.99 7.25 -5.78
N ALA A 194 14.16 7.67 -4.83
CA ALA A 194 14.44 8.86 -4.03
C ALA A 194 15.68 8.67 -3.14
N CYS A 195 15.82 7.52 -2.48
CA CYS A 195 17.01 7.20 -1.68
C CYS A 195 18.28 7.14 -2.54
N GLU A 196 18.24 6.49 -3.70
CA GLU A 196 19.35 6.42 -4.65
C GLU A 196 19.75 7.81 -5.18
N ARG A 197 18.78 8.70 -5.37
CA ARG A 197 19.05 10.09 -5.76
C ARG A 197 19.70 10.89 -4.65
N LEU A 198 19.35 10.64 -3.40
CA LEU A 198 19.90 11.33 -2.24
C LEU A 198 21.28 10.81 -1.84
N ALA A 199 21.57 9.53 -2.02
CA ALA A 199 22.78 8.86 -1.56
C ALA A 199 24.09 9.57 -1.97
N PRO A 200 24.33 9.92 -3.25
CA PRO A 200 25.55 10.62 -3.65
C PRO A 200 25.65 12.05 -3.08
N VAL A 201 24.52 12.72 -2.89
CA VAL A 201 24.49 14.06 -2.29
C VAL A 201 24.85 13.98 -0.82
N LEU A 202 24.27 13.01 -0.10
CA LEU A 202 24.58 12.75 1.31
C LEU A 202 26.05 12.38 1.51
N ALA A 203 26.60 11.50 0.66
CA ALA A 203 28.03 11.18 0.69
C ALA A 203 28.91 12.42 0.50
N SER A 204 28.55 13.28 -0.45
CA SER A 204 29.29 14.52 -0.75
C SER A 204 29.30 15.52 0.41
N ILE A 205 28.14 15.74 1.07
CA ILE A 205 28.02 16.74 2.15
C ILE A 205 28.58 16.24 3.48
N THR A 206 28.65 14.92 3.68
CA THR A 206 29.15 14.32 4.93
C THR A 206 30.59 13.82 4.86
N GLY A 207 31.12 13.66 3.67
CA GLY A 207 32.46 13.08 3.43
C GLY A 207 32.52 11.57 3.64
N GLY A 208 31.36 10.89 3.82
CA GLY A 208 31.26 9.45 3.99
C GLY A 208 30.95 8.70 2.69
N GLN A 209 30.67 7.40 2.85
CA GLN A 209 30.16 6.53 1.79
C GLN A 209 28.71 6.17 2.07
N ALA A 210 27.85 6.23 1.05
CA ALA A 210 26.42 5.93 1.15
C ALA A 210 26.10 4.53 0.59
N TYR A 211 25.23 3.81 1.30
CA TYR A 211 24.68 2.51 0.92
C TYR A 211 23.16 2.50 1.12
#